data_1b2fed07b041d221bb0ee4652b2e8ce0
#
_entry.id   1b2fed07b041d221bb0ee4652b2e8ce0
#
_cell.length_a   1.000
_cell.length_b   1.000
_cell.length_c   1.000
_cell.angle_alpha   90.00
_cell.angle_beta   90.00
_cell.angle_gamma   90.00
#
_symmetry.space_group_name_H-M   'P 1'
#
loop_
_entity.id
_entity.type
_entity.pdbx_description
1 polymer ?
#
loop_
_entity_poly.entity_id
_entity_poly.type
_entity_poly.pdbx_seq_one_letter_code
_entity_poly.pdbx_strand_id
1 'polypeptide(L)'
;MTLVIEGLRKGFQRKKGPYQEVLRGVDLTVEQGEFVSLIGHSGCGKSTLLNLVAGLQQPDAGRILLDAKVIDGPGPDRAMVFQNYSLLPRLSLLANVREAARAARPDRPKGRTDEIVERYLTAVGLWEHRDKRPAQISGGMAQRTAVARAFAVRPRLLLLDEPFGALDALTRARLQQQLVELWAHESETETVLMVTHGIDEAVLLADRIVVMANPPSPSVVETLRIPIARPRDRVTIVDDPAFRSTQERLMALLTADAAHAA
;
A
#
# COMPACT_ATOMS: atom_id res chain seq x y z
N MET A 1 -11.56 12.28 -2.90
CA MET A 1 -11.90 11.02 -2.17
C MET A 1 -11.29 11.09 -0.78
N THR A 2 -12.05 10.82 0.26
CA THR A 2 -11.58 10.81 1.65
C THR A 2 -11.83 9.45 2.26
N LEU A 3 -10.79 8.86 2.87
CA LEU A 3 -10.90 7.65 3.68
C LEU A 3 -10.99 8.07 5.15
N VAL A 4 -12.02 7.61 5.86
CA VAL A 4 -12.22 7.88 7.28
C VAL A 4 -12.33 6.56 8.03
N ILE A 5 -11.53 6.41 9.08
CA ILE A 5 -11.51 5.26 9.99
C ILE A 5 -11.86 5.79 11.37
N GLU A 6 -12.89 5.21 11.99
CA GLU A 6 -13.43 5.69 13.27
C GLU A 6 -13.52 4.55 14.28
N GLY A 7 -12.80 4.70 15.39
CA GLY A 7 -12.81 3.79 16.53
C GLY A 7 -12.55 2.32 16.18
N LEU A 8 -11.73 2.06 15.14
CA LEU A 8 -11.58 0.74 14.55
C LEU A 8 -10.91 -0.25 15.49
N ARG A 9 -11.58 -1.37 15.73
CA ARG A 9 -11.05 -2.49 16.54
C ARG A 9 -11.04 -3.79 15.76
N LYS A 10 -9.98 -4.57 15.95
CA LYS A 10 -9.83 -5.90 15.37
C LYS A 10 -8.94 -6.79 16.22
N GLY A 11 -9.36 -8.03 16.41
CA GLY A 11 -8.54 -9.05 17.02
C GLY A 11 -8.80 -10.42 16.40
N PHE A 12 -8.05 -11.39 16.90
CA PHE A 12 -8.10 -12.75 16.38
C PHE A 12 -8.10 -13.76 17.53
N GLN A 13 -8.93 -14.79 17.40
CA GLN A 13 -8.91 -15.93 18.30
C GLN A 13 -7.68 -16.80 17.99
N ARG A 14 -6.79 -16.98 18.95
CA ARG A 14 -5.67 -17.93 18.78
C ARG A 14 -6.19 -19.37 18.83
N LYS A 15 -5.63 -20.24 18.00
CA LYS A 15 -6.02 -21.69 17.98
C LYS A 15 -5.92 -22.34 19.35
N LYS A 16 -4.95 -21.93 20.18
CA LYS A 16 -4.74 -22.36 21.56
C LYS A 16 -4.34 -21.14 22.39
N GLY A 17 -5.32 -20.34 22.85
CA GLY A 17 -5.02 -19.17 23.65
C GLY A 17 -6.16 -18.14 23.67
N PRO A 18 -5.99 -17.05 24.42
CA PRO A 18 -7.00 -16.00 24.50
C PRO A 18 -7.13 -15.26 23.17
N TYR A 19 -8.27 -14.57 23.03
CA TYR A 19 -8.45 -13.57 21.99
C TYR A 19 -7.35 -12.48 22.09
N GLN A 20 -6.74 -12.17 20.96
CA GLN A 20 -5.68 -11.17 20.88
C GLN A 20 -6.20 -9.97 20.07
N GLU A 21 -6.42 -8.84 20.73
CA GLU A 21 -6.75 -7.59 20.09
C GLU A 21 -5.48 -7.02 19.42
N VAL A 22 -5.57 -6.76 18.12
CA VAL A 22 -4.47 -6.25 17.28
C VAL A 22 -4.64 -4.77 17.03
N LEU A 23 -5.86 -4.32 16.70
CA LEU A 23 -6.19 -2.90 16.52
C LEU A 23 -7.13 -2.46 17.65
N ARG A 24 -6.80 -1.33 18.29
CA ARG A 24 -7.46 -0.84 19.50
C ARG A 24 -7.88 0.60 19.35
N GLY A 25 -9.04 0.81 18.72
CA GLY A 25 -9.61 2.14 18.55
C GLY A 25 -8.75 3.01 17.62
N VAL A 26 -8.50 2.55 16.39
CA VAL A 26 -7.78 3.34 15.40
C VAL A 26 -8.71 4.38 14.82
N ASP A 27 -8.28 5.65 14.92
CA ASP A 27 -8.86 6.79 14.24
C ASP A 27 -7.85 7.35 13.23
N LEU A 28 -8.25 7.44 11.95
CA LEU A 28 -7.39 7.94 10.88
C LEU A 28 -8.25 8.50 9.75
N THR A 29 -7.92 9.71 9.33
CA THR A 29 -8.46 10.29 8.09
C THR A 29 -7.34 10.40 7.07
N VAL A 30 -7.59 9.97 5.82
CA VAL A 30 -6.68 10.14 4.69
C VAL A 30 -7.40 10.99 3.65
N GLU A 31 -6.83 12.16 3.35
CA GLU A 31 -7.41 13.11 2.43
C GLU A 31 -7.16 12.73 0.97
N GLN A 32 -7.98 13.29 0.08
CA GLN A 32 -7.77 13.14 -1.36
C GLN A 32 -6.40 13.66 -1.78
N GLY A 33 -5.70 12.87 -2.59
CA GLY A 33 -4.38 13.23 -3.08
C GLY A 33 -3.24 12.99 -2.09
N GLU A 34 -3.52 12.48 -0.88
CA GLU A 34 -2.47 12.11 0.07
C GLU A 34 -1.84 10.75 -0.25
N PHE A 35 -0.53 10.70 -0.06
CA PHE A 35 0.21 9.46 0.10
C PHE A 35 0.52 9.28 1.59
N VAL A 36 -0.12 8.31 2.24
CA VAL A 36 0.07 8.02 3.66
C VAL A 36 0.82 6.70 3.82
N SER A 37 1.90 6.70 4.62
CA SER A 37 2.62 5.48 5.00
C SER A 37 2.30 5.07 6.43
N LEU A 38 2.03 3.79 6.64
CA LEU A 38 1.93 3.15 7.95
C LEU A 38 3.27 2.50 8.27
N ILE A 39 3.90 2.87 9.37
CA ILE A 39 5.18 2.31 9.83
C ILE A 39 5.04 1.78 11.27
N GLY A 40 5.80 0.77 11.63
CA GLY A 40 5.78 0.18 12.97
C GLY A 40 6.37 -1.22 12.98
N HIS A 41 6.56 -1.80 14.17
CA HIS A 41 7.11 -3.14 14.32
C HIS A 41 6.19 -4.23 13.73
N SER A 42 6.78 -5.41 13.49
CA SER A 42 6.01 -6.58 13.07
C SER A 42 4.95 -6.92 14.12
N GLY A 43 3.73 -7.22 13.65
CA GLY A 43 2.62 -7.59 14.53
C GLY A 43 1.77 -6.42 15.07
N CYS A 44 2.13 -5.14 14.86
CA CYS A 44 1.35 -4.01 15.35
C CYS A 44 0.02 -3.76 14.59
N GLY A 45 -0.29 -4.55 13.55
CA GLY A 45 -1.59 -4.50 12.89
C GLY A 45 -1.64 -3.75 11.56
N LYS A 46 -0.52 -3.30 10.98
CA LYS A 46 -0.49 -2.55 9.70
C LYS A 46 -1.21 -3.28 8.56
N SER A 47 -0.81 -4.52 8.26
CA SER A 47 -1.46 -5.33 7.21
C SER A 47 -2.91 -5.70 7.57
N THR A 48 -3.23 -5.83 8.87
CA THR A 48 -4.61 -6.00 9.32
C THR A 48 -5.44 -4.76 8.99
N LEU A 49 -4.93 -3.57 9.29
CA LEU A 49 -5.59 -2.31 8.95
C LEU A 49 -5.79 -2.20 7.44
N LEU A 50 -4.77 -2.51 6.65
CA LEU A 50 -4.86 -2.50 5.18
C LEU A 50 -5.94 -3.47 4.66
N ASN A 51 -6.01 -4.69 5.21
CA ASN A 51 -7.02 -5.69 4.84
C ASN A 51 -8.44 -5.26 5.19
N LEU A 52 -8.63 -4.56 6.31
CA LEU A 52 -9.91 -3.98 6.69
C LEU A 52 -10.32 -2.86 5.72
N VAL A 53 -9.40 -1.96 5.37
CA VAL A 53 -9.63 -0.90 4.36
C VAL A 53 -9.91 -1.51 2.98
N ALA A 54 -9.25 -2.60 2.62
CA ALA A 54 -9.54 -3.33 1.36
C ALA A 54 -10.93 -4.00 1.35
N GLY A 55 -11.58 -4.13 2.52
CA GLY A 55 -12.83 -4.86 2.69
C GLY A 55 -12.66 -6.38 2.65
N LEU A 56 -11.42 -6.88 2.82
CA LEU A 56 -11.11 -8.32 2.86
C LEU A 56 -11.40 -8.94 4.23
N GLN A 57 -11.53 -8.10 5.25
CA GLN A 57 -11.88 -8.48 6.60
C GLN A 57 -12.92 -7.50 7.16
N GLN A 58 -13.71 -7.95 8.13
CA GLN A 58 -14.66 -7.08 8.85
C GLN A 58 -14.05 -6.64 10.18
N PRO A 59 -14.26 -5.39 10.62
CA PRO A 59 -13.87 -4.95 11.95
C PRO A 59 -14.74 -5.61 13.02
N ASP A 60 -14.23 -5.72 14.24
CA ASP A 60 -15.00 -6.19 15.38
C ASP A 60 -15.79 -5.04 16.05
N ALA A 61 -15.30 -3.79 15.90
CA ALA A 61 -15.98 -2.55 16.25
C ALA A 61 -15.42 -1.36 15.45
N GLY A 62 -16.13 -0.25 15.44
CA GLY A 62 -15.80 0.92 14.63
C GLY A 62 -16.28 0.76 13.19
N ARG A 63 -15.86 1.68 12.33
CA ARG A 63 -16.24 1.66 10.91
C ARG A 63 -15.17 2.30 10.03
N ILE A 64 -15.22 1.94 8.75
CA ILE A 64 -14.36 2.53 7.72
C ILE A 64 -15.28 3.09 6.64
N LEU A 65 -15.06 4.34 6.27
CA LEU A 65 -15.83 5.02 5.23
C LEU A 65 -14.89 5.47 4.10
N LEU A 66 -15.34 5.26 2.88
CA LEU A 66 -14.73 5.81 1.68
C LEU A 66 -15.76 6.71 1.00
N ASP A 67 -15.49 8.02 0.93
CA ASP A 67 -16.46 9.03 0.45
C ASP A 67 -17.82 8.91 1.16
N ALA A 68 -17.80 8.89 2.48
CA ALA A 68 -18.96 8.73 3.35
C ALA A 68 -19.75 7.41 3.18
N LYS A 69 -19.30 6.46 2.37
CA LYS A 69 -19.88 5.13 2.23
C LYS A 69 -19.12 4.14 3.09
N VAL A 70 -19.83 3.35 3.89
CA VAL A 70 -19.21 2.29 4.70
C VAL A 70 -18.61 1.21 3.78
N ILE A 71 -17.40 0.79 4.10
CA ILE A 71 -16.75 -0.36 3.45
C ILE A 71 -17.28 -1.63 4.14
N ASP A 72 -18.06 -2.41 3.42
CA ASP A 72 -18.64 -3.68 3.86
C ASP A 72 -18.08 -4.90 3.11
N GLY A 73 -17.23 -4.67 2.10
CA GLY A 73 -16.59 -5.71 1.29
C GLY A 73 -15.60 -5.14 0.28
N PRO A 74 -14.96 -6.00 -0.53
CA PRO A 74 -14.09 -5.56 -1.63
C PRO A 74 -14.86 -4.76 -2.68
N GLY A 75 -14.22 -3.77 -3.29
CA GLY A 75 -14.83 -2.93 -4.33
C GLY A 75 -13.84 -2.47 -5.39
N PRO A 76 -14.32 -2.07 -6.59
CA PRO A 76 -13.48 -1.61 -7.69
C PRO A 76 -12.93 -0.19 -7.50
N ASP A 77 -13.38 0.52 -6.48
CA ASP A 77 -12.93 1.84 -6.07
C ASP A 77 -11.55 1.81 -5.39
N ARG A 78 -11.08 0.62 -5.02
CA ARG A 78 -9.77 0.40 -4.40
C ARG A 78 -9.09 -0.86 -4.93
N ALA A 79 -7.76 -0.83 -4.98
CA ALA A 79 -6.95 -1.99 -5.35
C ALA A 79 -5.82 -2.20 -4.36
N MET A 80 -5.39 -3.45 -4.20
CA MET A 80 -4.33 -3.82 -3.27
C MET A 80 -3.19 -4.54 -3.96
N VAL A 81 -1.98 -4.11 -3.67
CA VAL A 81 -0.73 -4.84 -3.95
C VAL A 81 -0.33 -5.57 -2.69
N PHE A 82 -0.35 -6.90 -2.74
CA PHE A 82 -0.01 -7.76 -1.61
C PHE A 82 1.50 -8.01 -1.53
N GLN A 83 2.01 -8.24 -0.34
CA GLN A 83 3.40 -8.58 -0.07
C GLN A 83 3.91 -9.78 -0.88
N ASN A 84 3.07 -10.79 -1.11
CA ASN A 84 3.38 -12.00 -1.87
C ASN A 84 2.95 -11.94 -3.34
N TYR A 85 2.72 -10.72 -3.87
CA TYR A 85 2.30 -10.41 -5.25
C TYR A 85 0.94 -10.97 -5.68
N SER A 86 0.51 -12.10 -5.15
CA SER A 86 -0.77 -12.79 -5.38
C SER A 86 -1.13 -12.89 -6.88
N LEU A 87 -0.15 -13.21 -7.74
CA LEU A 87 -0.38 -13.44 -9.16
C LEU A 87 -1.06 -14.78 -9.37
N LEU A 88 -1.96 -14.83 -10.35
CA LEU A 88 -2.64 -16.06 -10.77
C LEU A 88 -1.63 -16.95 -11.51
N PRO A 89 -1.21 -18.11 -10.95
CA PRO A 89 -0.01 -18.83 -11.41
C PRO A 89 -0.18 -19.47 -12.80
N ARG A 90 -1.41 -19.73 -13.22
CA ARG A 90 -1.72 -20.35 -14.52
C ARG A 90 -1.89 -19.33 -15.65
N LEU A 91 -2.00 -18.06 -15.34
CA LEU A 91 -2.18 -16.97 -16.30
C LEU A 91 -0.85 -16.33 -16.67
N SER A 92 -0.74 -15.80 -17.89
CA SER A 92 0.38 -14.94 -18.29
C SER A 92 0.31 -13.61 -17.57
N LEU A 93 1.37 -12.78 -17.67
CA LEU A 93 1.38 -11.43 -17.08
C LEU A 93 0.26 -10.57 -17.68
N LEU A 94 0.11 -10.63 -19.00
CA LEU A 94 -0.99 -9.97 -19.72
C LEU A 94 -2.36 -10.38 -19.15
N ALA A 95 -2.57 -11.69 -19.00
CA ALA A 95 -3.85 -12.21 -18.52
C ALA A 95 -4.11 -11.85 -17.06
N ASN A 96 -3.07 -11.83 -16.20
CA ASN A 96 -3.18 -11.38 -14.82
C ASN A 96 -3.68 -9.92 -14.71
N VAL A 97 -3.14 -9.02 -15.52
CA VAL A 97 -3.55 -7.61 -15.54
C VAL A 97 -4.92 -7.44 -16.19
N ARG A 98 -5.18 -8.15 -17.30
CA ARG A 98 -6.44 -8.08 -18.03
C ARG A 98 -7.64 -8.55 -17.20
N GLU A 99 -7.51 -9.66 -16.47
CA GLU A 99 -8.59 -10.18 -15.63
C GLU A 99 -8.98 -9.20 -14.52
N ALA A 100 -7.99 -8.56 -13.88
CA ALA A 100 -8.26 -7.54 -12.87
C ALA A 100 -8.99 -6.31 -13.46
N ALA A 101 -8.52 -5.82 -14.61
CA ALA A 101 -9.14 -4.69 -15.29
C ALA A 101 -10.59 -4.98 -15.74
N ARG A 102 -10.88 -6.23 -16.17
CA ARG A 102 -12.21 -6.68 -16.54
C ARG A 102 -13.14 -6.85 -15.34
N ALA A 103 -12.63 -7.47 -14.27
CA ALA A 103 -13.41 -7.67 -13.05
C ALA A 103 -13.86 -6.34 -12.44
N ALA A 104 -13.01 -5.32 -12.50
CA ALA A 104 -13.32 -3.99 -11.98
C ALA A 104 -14.33 -3.21 -12.83
N ARG A 105 -14.36 -3.43 -14.14
CA ARG A 105 -15.24 -2.75 -15.11
C ARG A 105 -15.72 -3.73 -16.18
N PRO A 106 -16.68 -4.61 -15.87
CA PRO A 106 -17.15 -5.65 -16.79
C PRO A 106 -17.87 -5.08 -18.01
N ASP A 107 -18.42 -3.89 -17.91
CA ASP A 107 -19.09 -3.12 -18.96
C ASP A 107 -18.14 -2.43 -19.95
N ARG A 108 -16.84 -2.38 -19.63
CA ARG A 108 -15.84 -1.71 -20.48
C ARG A 108 -15.62 -2.47 -21.78
N PRO A 109 -15.60 -1.79 -22.95
CA PRO A 109 -15.29 -2.42 -24.24
C PRO A 109 -13.93 -3.13 -24.22
N LYS A 110 -13.88 -4.30 -24.87
CA LYS A 110 -12.68 -5.17 -24.87
C LYS A 110 -11.42 -4.44 -25.36
N GLY A 111 -11.51 -3.70 -26.45
CA GLY A 111 -10.38 -2.91 -26.98
C GLY A 111 -9.85 -1.89 -25.97
N ARG A 112 -10.75 -1.21 -25.25
CA ARG A 112 -10.35 -0.26 -24.22
C ARG A 112 -9.65 -0.92 -23.03
N THR A 113 -10.05 -2.13 -22.66
CA THR A 113 -9.36 -2.92 -21.63
C THR A 113 -7.97 -3.31 -22.09
N ASP A 114 -7.82 -3.73 -23.34
CA ASP A 114 -6.53 -4.14 -23.90
C ASP A 114 -5.55 -2.96 -23.98
N GLU A 115 -5.99 -1.77 -24.38
CA GLU A 115 -5.19 -0.52 -24.33
C GLU A 115 -4.68 -0.20 -22.91
N ILE A 116 -5.54 -0.33 -21.91
CA ILE A 116 -5.17 -0.10 -20.50
C ILE A 116 -4.12 -1.12 -20.04
N VAL A 117 -4.29 -2.38 -20.38
CA VAL A 117 -3.35 -3.46 -20.03
C VAL A 117 -1.99 -3.22 -20.68
N GLU A 118 -1.97 -2.89 -21.97
CA GLU A 118 -0.73 -2.56 -22.69
C GLU A 118 -0.02 -1.37 -22.06
N ARG A 119 -0.76 -0.28 -21.81
CA ARG A 119 -0.23 0.93 -21.17
C ARG A 119 0.48 0.60 -19.85
N TYR A 120 -0.16 -0.09 -18.93
CA TYR A 120 0.43 -0.34 -17.61
C TYR A 120 1.55 -1.40 -17.64
N LEU A 121 1.48 -2.42 -18.51
CA LEU A 121 2.60 -3.34 -18.69
C LEU A 121 3.82 -2.65 -19.33
N THR A 122 3.59 -1.72 -20.25
CA THR A 122 4.65 -0.90 -20.84
C THR A 122 5.28 0.03 -19.81
N ALA A 123 4.46 0.72 -19.02
CA ALA A 123 4.92 1.66 -17.99
C ALA A 123 5.80 0.98 -16.92
N VAL A 124 5.54 -0.29 -16.58
CA VAL A 124 6.40 -1.06 -15.68
C VAL A 124 7.52 -1.84 -16.41
N GLY A 125 7.68 -1.63 -17.73
CA GLY A 125 8.74 -2.26 -18.53
C GLY A 125 8.58 -3.78 -18.70
N LEU A 126 7.34 -4.28 -18.79
CA LEU A 126 7.06 -5.72 -18.90
C LEU A 126 6.29 -6.12 -20.17
N TRP A 127 6.05 -5.20 -21.09
CA TRP A 127 5.28 -5.50 -22.31
C TRP A 127 5.91 -6.63 -23.13
N GLU A 128 7.23 -6.64 -23.33
CA GLU A 128 7.93 -7.69 -24.04
C GLU A 128 7.93 -9.06 -23.32
N HIS A 129 7.55 -9.07 -22.06
CA HIS A 129 7.45 -10.27 -21.24
C HIS A 129 6.01 -10.71 -20.96
N ARG A 130 5.03 -10.06 -21.57
CA ARG A 130 3.60 -10.19 -21.29
C ARG A 130 3.04 -11.61 -21.38
N ASP A 131 3.65 -12.47 -22.19
CA ASP A 131 3.19 -13.85 -22.40
C ASP A 131 3.78 -14.84 -21.39
N LYS A 132 4.79 -14.42 -20.60
CA LYS A 132 5.38 -15.24 -19.54
C LYS A 132 4.38 -15.47 -18.41
N ARG A 133 4.53 -16.60 -17.72
CA ARG A 133 3.78 -16.94 -16.50
C ARG A 133 4.61 -16.62 -15.24
N PRO A 134 3.97 -16.50 -14.05
CA PRO A 134 4.67 -16.20 -12.80
C PRO A 134 5.88 -17.11 -12.50
N ALA A 135 5.81 -18.40 -12.84
CA ALA A 135 6.91 -19.33 -12.65
C ALA A 135 8.14 -19.08 -13.56
N GLN A 136 8.03 -18.20 -14.55
CA GLN A 136 9.07 -17.92 -15.56
C GLN A 136 9.73 -16.53 -15.37
N ILE A 137 9.44 -15.85 -14.27
CA ILE A 137 9.88 -14.48 -14.04
C ILE A 137 10.56 -14.31 -12.68
N SER A 138 11.35 -13.25 -12.53
CA SER A 138 11.94 -12.88 -11.25
C SER A 138 10.92 -12.27 -10.28
N GLY A 139 11.27 -12.24 -8.99
CA GLY A 139 10.45 -11.58 -7.97
C GLY A 139 10.16 -10.10 -8.30
N GLY A 140 11.16 -9.37 -8.80
CA GLY A 140 10.99 -7.98 -9.23
C GLY A 140 10.04 -7.83 -10.43
N MET A 141 10.02 -8.78 -11.37
CA MET A 141 9.04 -8.79 -12.46
C MET A 141 7.63 -9.12 -11.93
N ALA A 142 7.53 -10.06 -10.99
CA ALA A 142 6.24 -10.39 -10.36
C ALA A 142 5.67 -9.18 -9.61
N GLN A 143 6.50 -8.46 -8.88
CA GLN A 143 6.12 -7.23 -8.17
C GLN A 143 5.64 -6.15 -9.14
N ARG A 144 6.40 -5.87 -10.21
CA ARG A 144 5.99 -4.91 -11.24
C ARG A 144 4.67 -5.31 -11.91
N THR A 145 4.45 -6.61 -12.13
CA THR A 145 3.17 -7.10 -12.65
C THR A 145 2.01 -6.86 -11.65
N ALA A 146 2.24 -7.06 -10.35
CA ALA A 146 1.24 -6.79 -9.32
C ALA A 146 0.88 -5.30 -9.25
N VAL A 147 1.87 -4.40 -9.41
CA VAL A 147 1.65 -2.95 -9.51
C VAL A 147 0.85 -2.61 -10.76
N ALA A 148 1.24 -3.11 -11.95
CA ALA A 148 0.51 -2.89 -13.19
C ALA A 148 -0.95 -3.39 -13.09
N ARG A 149 -1.16 -4.55 -12.45
CA ARG A 149 -2.49 -5.11 -12.20
C ARG A 149 -3.34 -4.20 -11.32
N ALA A 150 -2.78 -3.64 -10.26
CA ALA A 150 -3.49 -2.74 -9.36
C ALA A 150 -3.90 -1.44 -10.08
N PHE A 151 -3.00 -0.82 -10.83
CA PHE A 151 -3.32 0.38 -11.60
C PHE A 151 -4.30 0.15 -12.76
N ALA A 152 -4.30 -1.04 -13.37
CA ALA A 152 -5.22 -1.38 -14.46
C ALA A 152 -6.70 -1.47 -14.01
N VAL A 153 -6.94 -1.70 -12.73
CA VAL A 153 -8.26 -1.56 -12.09
C VAL A 153 -8.76 -0.12 -12.18
N ARG A 154 -7.84 0.85 -12.20
CA ARG A 154 -8.09 2.30 -12.11
C ARG A 154 -8.81 2.65 -10.80
N PRO A 155 -8.23 2.27 -9.65
CA PRO A 155 -8.81 2.52 -8.34
C PRO A 155 -8.67 3.99 -7.97
N ARG A 156 -9.54 4.49 -7.10
CA ARG A 156 -9.36 5.79 -6.46
C ARG A 156 -8.41 5.71 -5.26
N LEU A 157 -8.41 4.56 -4.55
CA LEU A 157 -7.53 4.29 -3.42
C LEU A 157 -6.62 3.09 -3.74
N LEU A 158 -5.31 3.31 -3.69
CA LEU A 158 -4.31 2.28 -3.84
C LEU A 158 -3.76 1.85 -2.46
N LEU A 159 -3.83 0.57 -2.18
CA LEU A 159 -3.34 -0.05 -0.96
C LEU A 159 -2.07 -0.85 -1.27
N LEU A 160 -0.99 -0.59 -0.55
CA LEU A 160 0.31 -1.21 -0.80
C LEU A 160 0.81 -1.88 0.49
N ASP A 161 0.91 -3.21 0.50
CA ASP A 161 1.42 -3.98 1.64
C ASP A 161 2.86 -4.41 1.37
N GLU A 162 3.82 -3.69 1.95
CA GLU A 162 5.27 -3.89 1.79
C GLU A 162 5.72 -4.06 0.32
N PRO A 163 5.35 -3.12 -0.57
CA PRO A 163 5.47 -3.31 -2.02
C PRO A 163 6.91 -3.44 -2.50
N PHE A 164 7.91 -3.17 -1.67
CA PHE A 164 9.32 -3.17 -2.08
C PHE A 164 10.21 -4.08 -1.21
N GLY A 165 9.63 -4.78 -0.22
CA GLY A 165 10.38 -5.50 0.81
C GLY A 165 11.32 -6.61 0.29
N ALA A 166 10.91 -7.33 -0.74
CA ALA A 166 11.65 -8.48 -1.29
C ALA A 166 12.58 -8.12 -2.47
N LEU A 167 12.83 -6.83 -2.73
CA LEU A 167 13.60 -6.36 -3.87
C LEU A 167 15.03 -5.97 -3.50
N ASP A 168 15.98 -6.22 -4.40
CA ASP A 168 17.31 -5.61 -4.33
C ASP A 168 17.24 -4.08 -4.46
N ALA A 169 18.30 -3.39 -4.05
CA ALA A 169 18.32 -1.94 -3.94
C ALA A 169 18.04 -1.21 -5.27
N LEU A 170 18.58 -1.70 -6.40
CA LEU A 170 18.39 -1.05 -7.70
C LEU A 170 16.99 -1.27 -8.25
N THR A 171 16.48 -2.49 -8.14
CA THR A 171 15.10 -2.83 -8.54
C THR A 171 14.09 -2.08 -7.69
N ARG A 172 14.33 -1.96 -6.38
CA ARG A 172 13.51 -1.18 -5.45
C ARG A 172 13.46 0.29 -5.86
N ALA A 173 14.62 0.92 -6.11
CA ALA A 173 14.69 2.33 -6.51
C ALA A 173 13.90 2.59 -7.80
N ARG A 174 14.05 1.73 -8.81
CA ARG A 174 13.30 1.83 -10.07
C ARG A 174 11.80 1.70 -9.87
N LEU A 175 11.36 0.73 -9.07
CA LEU A 175 9.94 0.51 -8.85
C LEU A 175 9.29 1.64 -8.03
N GLN A 176 10.01 2.22 -7.07
CA GLN A 176 9.56 3.41 -6.33
C GLN A 176 9.34 4.59 -7.27
N GLN A 177 10.31 4.85 -8.17
CA GLN A 177 10.16 5.88 -9.18
C GLN A 177 8.98 5.62 -10.11
N GLN A 178 8.87 4.40 -10.66
CA GLN A 178 7.75 4.00 -11.52
C GLN A 178 6.39 4.14 -10.81
N LEU A 179 6.30 3.79 -9.52
CA LEU A 179 5.07 3.95 -8.74
C LEU A 179 4.67 5.44 -8.64
N VAL A 180 5.63 6.32 -8.34
CA VAL A 180 5.39 7.77 -8.24
C VAL A 180 4.95 8.34 -9.59
N GLU A 181 5.62 7.96 -10.68
CA GLU A 181 5.27 8.39 -12.04
C GLU A 181 3.87 7.92 -12.45
N LEU A 182 3.55 6.64 -12.21
CA LEU A 182 2.22 6.08 -12.48
C LEU A 182 1.14 6.79 -11.67
N TRP A 183 1.38 7.04 -10.39
CA TRP A 183 0.44 7.71 -9.53
C TRP A 183 0.24 9.18 -9.92
N ALA A 184 1.32 9.92 -10.19
CA ALA A 184 1.26 11.36 -10.47
C ALA A 184 0.70 11.71 -11.86
N HIS A 185 0.97 10.88 -12.88
CA HIS A 185 0.73 11.27 -14.27
C HIS A 185 -0.14 10.29 -15.07
N GLU A 186 -0.22 9.04 -14.65
CA GLU A 186 -0.72 7.97 -15.50
C GLU A 186 -2.05 7.37 -15.01
N SER A 187 -2.53 7.70 -13.82
CA SER A 187 -3.64 6.99 -13.21
C SER A 187 -4.80 7.89 -12.76
N GLU A 188 -5.97 7.28 -12.58
CA GLU A 188 -7.12 7.89 -11.87
C GLU A 188 -6.99 7.69 -10.35
N THR A 189 -5.90 7.06 -9.90
CA THR A 189 -5.64 6.83 -8.48
C THR A 189 -5.32 8.16 -7.80
N GLU A 190 -6.18 8.53 -6.87
CA GLU A 190 -6.07 9.81 -6.19
C GLU A 190 -5.23 9.69 -4.91
N THR A 191 -5.38 8.60 -4.18
CA THR A 191 -4.86 8.45 -2.81
C THR A 191 -4.14 7.12 -2.65
N VAL A 192 -3.07 7.11 -1.85
CA VAL A 192 -2.27 5.91 -1.57
C VAL A 192 -2.16 5.70 -0.06
N LEU A 193 -2.40 4.47 0.39
CA LEU A 193 -2.11 4.01 1.75
C LEU A 193 -1.12 2.85 1.66
N MET A 194 0.09 3.05 2.18
CA MET A 194 1.19 2.11 2.09
C MET A 194 1.62 1.61 3.47
N VAL A 195 1.88 0.33 3.58
CA VAL A 195 2.61 -0.27 4.70
C VAL A 195 4.06 -0.47 4.29
N THR A 196 4.99 -0.05 5.13
CA THR A 196 6.41 -0.30 4.93
C THR A 196 7.14 -0.43 6.27
N HIS A 197 8.30 -1.11 6.25
CA HIS A 197 9.27 -1.13 7.35
C HIS A 197 10.45 -0.18 7.10
N GLY A 198 10.57 0.36 5.89
CA GLY A 198 11.66 1.26 5.51
C GLY A 198 11.35 2.72 5.89
N ILE A 199 12.11 3.29 6.84
CA ILE A 199 11.99 4.71 7.22
C ILE A 199 12.27 5.60 6.01
N ASP A 200 13.39 5.36 5.29
CA ASP A 200 13.78 6.15 4.13
C ASP A 200 12.71 6.14 3.03
N GLU A 201 12.11 4.98 2.83
CA GLU A 201 11.04 4.78 1.86
C GLU A 201 9.78 5.57 2.25
N ALA A 202 9.38 5.50 3.52
CA ALA A 202 8.24 6.25 4.03
C ALA A 202 8.45 7.77 3.87
N VAL A 203 9.64 8.28 4.24
CA VAL A 203 9.96 9.72 4.11
C VAL A 203 10.09 10.15 2.66
N LEU A 204 10.61 9.29 1.78
CA LEU A 204 10.74 9.59 0.34
C LEU A 204 9.38 9.73 -0.34
N LEU A 205 8.42 8.85 -0.02
CA LEU A 205 7.19 8.70 -0.79
C LEU A 205 5.97 9.39 -0.16
N ALA A 206 5.86 9.40 1.18
CA ALA A 206 4.63 9.82 1.84
C ALA A 206 4.57 11.30 2.14
N ASP A 207 3.38 11.88 2.12
CA ASP A 207 3.09 13.21 2.66
C ASP A 207 2.95 13.18 4.17
N ARG A 208 2.51 12.01 4.68
CA ARG A 208 2.26 11.79 6.08
C ARG A 208 2.58 10.35 6.47
N ILE A 209 3.20 10.18 7.64
CA ILE A 209 3.57 8.89 8.20
C ILE A 209 2.80 8.68 9.50
N VAL A 210 2.11 7.55 9.59
CA VAL A 210 1.40 7.10 10.79
C VAL A 210 2.24 6.03 11.46
N VAL A 211 2.68 6.29 12.67
CA VAL A 211 3.47 5.35 13.48
C VAL A 211 2.52 4.48 14.29
N MET A 212 2.59 3.18 14.07
CA MET A 212 1.79 2.17 14.77
C MET A 212 2.64 1.36 15.75
N ALA A 213 2.06 1.03 16.89
CA ALA A 213 2.73 0.30 17.98
C ALA A 213 2.00 -0.97 18.39
N ASN A 214 2.76 -1.86 19.02
CA ASN A 214 2.26 -3.09 19.63
C ASN A 214 1.54 -2.82 20.97
N PRO A 215 0.64 -3.72 21.41
CA PRO A 215 0.12 -3.70 22.78
C PRO A 215 1.25 -3.66 23.83
N PRO A 216 1.10 -2.92 24.94
CA PRO A 216 -0.10 -2.18 25.43
C PRO A 216 -0.30 -0.77 24.88
N SER A 217 0.63 -0.24 24.10
CA SER A 217 0.54 1.11 23.53
C SER A 217 -0.70 1.31 22.66
N PRO A 218 -1.23 2.53 22.46
CA PRO A 218 -2.24 2.81 21.45
C PRO A 218 -1.82 2.32 20.07
N SER A 219 -2.75 1.85 19.24
CA SER A 219 -2.40 1.35 17.89
C SER A 219 -1.78 2.42 16.99
N VAL A 220 -2.17 3.68 17.14
CA VAL A 220 -1.51 4.84 16.52
C VAL A 220 -0.85 5.65 17.63
N VAL A 221 0.47 5.80 17.53
CA VAL A 221 1.28 6.53 18.51
C VAL A 221 1.44 7.99 18.11
N GLU A 222 1.78 8.21 16.85
CA GLU A 222 2.02 9.55 16.33
C GLU A 222 1.74 9.60 14.83
N THR A 223 1.39 10.78 14.36
CA THR A 223 1.23 11.07 12.94
C THR A 223 2.12 12.25 12.57
N LEU A 224 3.06 12.02 11.65
CA LEU A 224 4.06 13.00 11.23
C LEU A 224 3.76 13.48 9.80
N ARG A 225 3.67 14.78 9.59
CA ARG A 225 3.68 15.37 8.24
C ARG A 225 5.12 15.51 7.76
N ILE A 226 5.34 15.23 6.49
CA ILE A 226 6.65 15.39 5.85
C ILE A 226 6.70 16.77 5.21
N PRO A 227 7.52 17.70 5.73
CA PRO A 227 7.52 19.09 5.26
C PRO A 227 8.40 19.29 4.00
N ILE A 228 8.47 18.27 3.14
CA ILE A 228 9.23 18.28 1.89
C ILE A 228 8.24 18.11 0.74
N ALA A 229 8.24 19.05 -0.21
CA ALA A 229 7.35 19.01 -1.37
C ALA A 229 7.67 17.83 -2.32
N ARG A 230 6.67 17.35 -3.02
CA ARG A 230 6.82 16.36 -4.13
C ARG A 230 6.97 17.08 -5.48
N PRO A 231 7.64 16.47 -6.47
CA PRO A 231 8.34 15.19 -6.42
C PRO A 231 9.66 15.28 -5.64
N ARG A 232 10.01 14.22 -4.91
CA ARG A 232 11.26 14.12 -4.15
C ARG A 232 12.25 13.28 -4.93
N ASP A 233 13.44 13.81 -5.13
CA ASP A 233 14.54 13.08 -5.76
C ASP A 233 15.33 12.30 -4.70
N ARG A 234 15.54 11.00 -4.96
CA ARG A 234 16.19 10.08 -4.02
C ARG A 234 17.64 10.44 -3.71
N VAL A 235 18.35 11.08 -4.65
CA VAL A 235 19.75 11.43 -4.48
C VAL A 235 19.90 12.68 -3.66
N THR A 236 19.10 13.70 -3.95
CA THR A 236 19.22 15.02 -3.31
C THR A 236 18.48 15.13 -1.98
N ILE A 237 17.43 14.34 -1.75
CA ILE A 237 16.62 14.41 -0.52
C ILE A 237 17.44 14.09 0.74
N VAL A 238 18.48 13.27 0.64
CA VAL A 238 19.32 12.87 1.78
C VAL A 238 20.08 14.05 2.40
N ASP A 239 20.23 15.13 1.64
CA ASP A 239 20.89 16.35 2.09
C ASP A 239 19.90 17.35 2.73
N ASP A 240 18.59 17.12 2.59
CA ASP A 240 17.56 17.96 3.18
C ASP A 240 17.54 17.79 4.73
N PRO A 241 17.67 18.86 5.50
CA PRO A 241 17.61 18.79 6.96
C PRO A 241 16.30 18.22 7.50
N ALA A 242 15.17 18.46 6.81
CA ALA A 242 13.87 17.94 7.20
C ALA A 242 13.77 16.41 6.97
N PHE A 243 14.49 15.87 5.99
CA PHE A 243 14.60 14.44 5.78
C PHE A 243 15.28 13.77 6.97
N ARG A 244 16.45 14.28 7.38
CA ARG A 244 17.22 13.76 8.51
C ARG A 244 16.47 13.86 9.83
N SER A 245 15.91 15.03 10.13
CA SER A 245 15.14 15.22 11.39
C SER A 245 13.92 14.32 11.47
N THR A 246 13.24 14.06 10.33
CA THR A 246 12.11 13.13 10.27
C THR A 246 12.56 11.68 10.51
N GLN A 247 13.68 11.26 9.90
CA GLN A 247 14.25 9.94 10.13
C GLN A 247 14.61 9.71 11.60
N GLU A 248 15.30 10.69 12.23
CA GLU A 248 15.67 10.64 13.65
C GLU A 248 14.44 10.53 14.54
N ARG A 249 13.39 11.31 14.25
CA ARG A 249 12.13 11.24 15.00
C ARG A 249 11.46 9.88 14.87
N LEU A 250 11.36 9.34 13.65
CA LEU A 250 10.78 8.01 13.40
C LEU A 250 11.58 6.91 14.10
N MET A 251 12.92 6.98 14.03
CA MET A 251 13.78 6.02 14.72
C MET A 251 13.56 6.05 16.24
N ALA A 252 13.47 7.24 16.83
CA ALA A 252 13.20 7.39 18.26
C ALA A 252 11.86 6.78 18.66
N LEU A 253 10.79 7.03 17.90
CA LEU A 253 9.46 6.47 18.17
C LEU A 253 9.44 4.95 18.07
N LEU A 254 10.06 4.38 17.04
CA LEU A 254 10.13 2.93 16.85
C LEU A 254 10.98 2.26 17.94
N THR A 255 12.09 2.88 18.35
CA THR A 255 12.94 2.35 19.43
C THR A 255 12.23 2.38 20.79
N ALA A 256 11.46 3.44 21.07
CA ALA A 256 10.67 3.53 22.31
C ALA A 256 9.60 2.42 22.38
N ASP A 257 8.90 2.10 21.26
CA ASP A 257 7.92 1.01 21.21
C ASP A 257 8.57 -0.35 21.46
N ALA A 258 9.76 -0.60 20.90
CA ALA A 258 10.49 -1.85 21.11
C ALA A 258 10.85 -2.05 22.59
N ALA A 259 11.19 -1.00 23.33
CA ALA A 259 11.51 -1.06 24.75
C ALA A 259 10.30 -1.40 25.65
N HIS A 260 9.07 -1.07 25.20
CA HIS A 260 7.84 -1.40 25.92
C HIS A 260 7.32 -2.81 25.63
N ALA A 261 7.79 -3.44 24.54
CA ALA A 261 7.38 -4.77 24.09
C ALA A 261 8.29 -5.90 24.62
N ALA A 262 9.44 -5.58 25.21
CA ALA A 262 10.42 -6.50 25.80
C ALA A 262 10.18 -6.67 27.30
#